data_bf5eb3246b0291ab47993d00865f43d4
#
_entry.id   bf5eb3246b0291ab47993d00865f43d4
#
_cell.length_a   1.000
_cell.length_b   1.000
_cell.length_c   1.000
_cell.angle_alpha   90.00
_cell.angle_beta   90.00
_cell.angle_gamma   90.00
#
_symmetry.space_group_name_H-M   'P 1'
#
loop_
_entity.id
_entity.type
_entity.pdbx_description
1 polymer ?
#
loop_
_entity_poly.entity_id
_entity_poly.type
_entity_poly.pdbx_seq_one_letter_code
_entity_poly.pdbx_strand_id
1 'polypeptide(L)'
;MRETSLFAPNEVHVGQDVGGRTFSITRDAIERYRAGTASTIDTAGFVAALVFHSEVYRNLSWYLPNLIGNLHARQEWELFHPLHAGQVVTSRTTVVDRYRKRNRDYVVAEVLVTDDHGRWLQRSRTHQSFLAEDPGAEMVVDRDREKRADRRFELPDGDGEDVELVPRRITHAMCEAFSGPVKNYHTDQEMARALGFPDIVVQGMMSVCFVADLMTKRYGVGFLSSGKLDVRLVNVVWPGDLVAAQGKVRDVVAEGSRQRAHVDVWCAKEDGTVTIVGTASAIER
;
A
#
# COMPACT_ATOMS: atom_id res chain seq x y z
N MET A 1 -29.28 -11.78 -0.21
CA MET A 1 -29.51 -10.58 0.62
C MET A 1 -28.14 -10.08 1.03
N ARG A 2 -27.69 -8.94 0.52
CA ARG A 2 -26.50 -8.26 1.06
C ARG A 2 -26.93 -7.80 2.45
N GLU A 3 -26.28 -8.30 3.50
CA GLU A 3 -26.26 -7.55 4.75
C GLU A 3 -25.73 -6.17 4.39
N THR A 4 -26.60 -5.20 4.41
CA THR A 4 -26.24 -3.80 4.39
C THR A 4 -25.26 -3.63 5.53
N SER A 5 -24.05 -3.18 5.24
CA SER A 5 -23.06 -2.84 6.25
C SER A 5 -23.78 -2.01 7.31
N LEU A 6 -23.91 -2.58 8.50
CA LEU A 6 -24.58 -1.93 9.64
C LEU A 6 -23.85 -0.68 10.13
N PHE A 7 -22.70 -0.37 9.53
CA PHE A 7 -21.81 0.68 10.00
C PHE A 7 -21.53 1.67 8.89
N ALA A 8 -22.10 2.85 9.03
CA ALA A 8 -21.63 4.01 8.29
C ALA A 8 -20.19 4.36 8.73
N PRO A 9 -19.36 5.01 7.88
CA PRO A 9 -17.99 5.38 8.24
C PRO A 9 -17.87 6.18 9.54
N ASN A 10 -18.91 6.91 9.92
CA ASN A 10 -18.99 7.69 11.17
C ASN A 10 -19.30 6.85 12.42
N GLU A 11 -19.71 5.60 12.26
CA GLU A 11 -19.96 4.68 13.37
C GLU A 11 -18.74 3.84 13.77
N VAL A 12 -17.66 3.95 12.99
CA VAL A 12 -16.39 3.29 13.28
C VAL A 12 -15.71 3.95 14.47
N HIS A 13 -15.30 3.17 15.47
CA HIS A 13 -14.69 3.66 16.70
C HIS A 13 -13.19 3.38 16.78
N VAL A 14 -12.43 4.34 17.27
CA VAL A 14 -11.01 4.13 17.61
C VAL A 14 -10.92 3.07 18.72
N GLY A 15 -10.00 2.13 18.56
CA GLY A 15 -9.86 0.97 19.45
C GLY A 15 -10.70 -0.24 19.03
N GLN A 16 -11.49 -0.12 17.96
CA GLN A 16 -12.34 -1.21 17.49
C GLN A 16 -11.53 -2.33 16.88
N ASP A 17 -11.70 -3.55 17.43
CA ASP A 17 -11.16 -4.77 16.86
C ASP A 17 -12.04 -5.22 15.69
N VAL A 18 -11.46 -5.26 14.50
CA VAL A 18 -12.13 -5.65 13.26
C VAL A 18 -11.95 -7.14 12.95
N GLY A 19 -11.20 -7.84 13.81
CA GLY A 19 -10.94 -9.26 13.70
C GLY A 19 -9.56 -9.59 13.13
N GLY A 20 -9.31 -10.88 13.01
CA GLY A 20 -8.04 -11.41 12.54
C GLY A 20 -8.17 -12.82 11.99
N ARG A 21 -7.07 -13.36 11.51
CA ARG A 21 -6.97 -14.76 11.08
C ARG A 21 -5.56 -15.29 11.18
N THR A 22 -5.46 -16.62 11.27
CA THR A 22 -4.19 -17.35 11.17
C THR A 22 -4.11 -18.04 9.82
N PHE A 23 -2.95 -17.97 9.16
CA PHE A 23 -2.70 -18.56 7.85
C PHE A 23 -1.20 -18.82 7.63
N SER A 24 -0.86 -19.60 6.62
CA SER A 24 0.53 -19.87 6.24
C SER A 24 0.93 -19.03 5.03
N ILE A 25 2.21 -18.63 4.97
CA ILE A 25 2.82 -18.00 3.79
C ILE A 25 3.03 -19.07 2.72
N THR A 26 2.05 -19.26 1.86
CA THR A 26 2.09 -20.30 0.84
C THR A 26 2.99 -19.93 -0.34
N ARG A 27 3.47 -20.95 -1.07
CA ARG A 27 4.20 -20.75 -2.32
C ARG A 27 3.34 -19.97 -3.33
N ASP A 28 2.06 -20.30 -3.44
CA ASP A 28 1.11 -19.59 -4.32
C ASP A 28 1.04 -18.10 -4.01
N ALA A 29 0.94 -17.71 -2.73
CA ALA A 29 0.94 -16.31 -2.33
C ALA A 29 2.24 -15.58 -2.73
N ILE A 30 3.39 -16.24 -2.59
CA ILE A 30 4.69 -15.69 -3.00
C ILE A 30 4.77 -15.54 -4.52
N GLU A 31 4.34 -16.55 -5.27
CA GLU A 31 4.35 -16.54 -6.74
C GLU A 31 3.40 -15.48 -7.29
N ARG A 32 2.20 -15.35 -6.73
CA ARG A 32 1.24 -14.31 -7.10
C ARG A 32 1.77 -12.91 -6.80
N TYR A 33 2.40 -12.71 -5.65
CA TYR A 33 3.06 -11.43 -5.33
C TYR A 33 4.12 -11.11 -6.38
N ARG A 34 5.00 -12.06 -6.71
CA ARG A 34 6.04 -11.88 -7.72
C ARG A 34 5.47 -11.60 -9.11
N ALA A 35 4.44 -12.34 -9.52
CA ALA A 35 3.76 -12.12 -10.80
C ALA A 35 3.09 -10.74 -10.84
N GLY A 36 2.42 -10.35 -9.76
CA GLY A 36 1.72 -9.08 -9.64
C GLY A 36 2.64 -7.87 -9.59
N THR A 37 3.82 -8.00 -9.00
CA THR A 37 4.80 -6.90 -8.92
C THR A 37 5.87 -6.97 -10.00
N ALA A 38 5.94 -8.06 -10.77
CA ALA A 38 7.07 -8.37 -11.65
C ALA A 38 8.42 -8.27 -10.93
N SER A 39 8.47 -8.64 -9.64
CA SER A 39 9.66 -8.51 -8.81
C SER A 39 10.68 -9.58 -9.12
N THR A 40 11.90 -9.17 -9.40
CA THR A 40 13.09 -10.02 -9.56
C THR A 40 14.11 -9.79 -8.44
N ILE A 41 13.70 -9.12 -7.37
CA ILE A 41 14.62 -8.74 -6.28
C ILE A 41 15.04 -9.98 -5.50
N ASP A 42 16.33 -10.13 -5.29
CA ASP A 42 16.88 -11.13 -4.39
C ASP A 42 16.57 -10.73 -2.93
N THR A 43 15.86 -11.60 -2.24
CA THR A 43 15.49 -11.43 -0.84
C THR A 43 16.37 -12.25 0.10
N ALA A 44 17.51 -12.76 -0.37
CA ALA A 44 18.45 -13.57 0.41
C ALA A 44 17.78 -14.81 1.08
N GLY A 45 16.86 -15.46 0.36
CA GLY A 45 16.12 -16.63 0.84
C GLY A 45 14.90 -16.33 1.72
N PHE A 46 14.62 -15.06 2.02
CA PHE A 46 13.40 -14.64 2.69
C PHE A 46 12.25 -14.41 1.72
N VAL A 47 11.08 -14.15 2.24
CA VAL A 47 9.91 -13.74 1.46
C VAL A 47 9.93 -12.22 1.28
N ALA A 48 9.35 -11.72 0.18
CA ALA A 48 9.23 -10.28 -0.06
C ALA A 48 8.53 -9.58 1.10
N ALA A 49 9.02 -8.38 1.46
CA ALA A 49 8.58 -7.64 2.63
C ALA A 49 7.05 -7.45 2.71
N LEU A 50 6.42 -7.11 1.59
CA LEU A 50 5.00 -6.77 1.56
C LEU A 50 4.12 -7.88 0.95
N VAL A 51 4.50 -9.15 1.09
CA VAL A 51 3.69 -10.29 0.63
C VAL A 51 2.26 -10.27 1.20
N PHE A 52 2.07 -9.63 2.36
CA PHE A 52 0.76 -9.44 3.01
C PHE A 52 0.02 -8.17 2.59
N HIS A 53 0.40 -7.56 1.47
CA HIS A 53 -0.21 -6.32 1.00
C HIS A 53 -1.76 -6.37 0.95
N SER A 54 -2.35 -7.52 0.70
CA SER A 54 -3.81 -7.70 0.64
C SER A 54 -4.48 -7.74 2.02
N GLU A 55 -3.75 -8.05 3.10
CA GLU A 55 -4.33 -8.10 4.45
C GLU A 55 -4.83 -6.73 4.92
N VAL A 56 -4.22 -5.64 4.44
CA VAL A 56 -4.63 -4.27 4.79
C VAL A 56 -6.05 -3.92 4.31
N TYR A 57 -6.57 -4.66 3.31
CA TYR A 57 -7.92 -4.43 2.76
C TYR A 57 -8.96 -5.45 3.21
N ARG A 58 -8.53 -6.51 3.88
CA ARG A 58 -9.38 -7.67 4.17
C ARG A 58 -10.68 -7.30 4.88
N ASN A 59 -10.63 -6.36 5.79
CA ASN A 59 -11.76 -5.97 6.63
C ASN A 59 -12.37 -4.61 6.22
N LEU A 60 -12.00 -4.06 5.06
CA LEU A 60 -12.49 -2.76 4.62
C LEU A 60 -14.00 -2.77 4.37
N SER A 61 -14.55 -3.86 3.82
CA SER A 61 -15.99 -3.99 3.55
C SER A 61 -16.84 -3.86 4.82
N TRP A 62 -16.24 -4.04 5.98
CA TRP A 62 -16.92 -3.93 7.25
C TRP A 62 -17.35 -2.50 7.57
N TYR A 63 -16.55 -1.49 7.23
CA TYR A 63 -16.85 -0.08 7.49
C TYR A 63 -16.94 0.77 6.22
N LEU A 64 -16.83 0.15 5.05
CA LEU A 64 -16.99 0.80 3.75
C LEU A 64 -18.31 0.40 3.11
N PRO A 65 -19.42 1.10 3.36
CA PRO A 65 -20.71 0.77 2.77
C PRO A 65 -20.69 0.92 1.25
N ASN A 66 -19.76 1.74 0.73
CA ASN A 66 -19.68 2.09 -0.67
C ASN A 66 -18.23 2.46 -1.01
N LEU A 67 -17.72 1.96 -2.14
CA LEU A 67 -16.38 2.25 -2.62
C LEU A 67 -16.27 3.59 -3.36
N ILE A 68 -17.40 4.23 -3.69
CA ILE A 68 -17.41 5.50 -4.40
C ILE A 68 -16.89 6.60 -3.46
N GLY A 69 -15.86 7.34 -3.92
CA GLY A 69 -15.23 8.37 -3.11
C GLY A 69 -14.24 7.87 -2.06
N ASN A 70 -14.14 6.55 -1.87
CA ASN A 70 -13.08 5.98 -1.05
C ASN A 70 -11.73 6.05 -1.76
N LEU A 71 -10.72 6.55 -1.06
CA LEU A 71 -9.34 6.60 -1.57
C LEU A 71 -8.38 6.04 -0.53
N HIS A 72 -7.49 5.18 -0.97
CA HIS A 72 -6.31 4.82 -0.21
C HIS A 72 -5.34 6.01 -0.27
N ALA A 73 -5.26 6.78 0.82
CA ALA A 73 -4.57 8.07 0.81
C ALA A 73 -3.12 7.97 1.29
N ARG A 74 -2.84 7.12 2.29
CA ARG A 74 -1.51 6.94 2.87
C ARG A 74 -1.35 5.52 3.37
N GLN A 75 -0.12 5.00 3.28
CA GLN A 75 0.25 3.70 3.78
C GLN A 75 1.52 3.80 4.60
N GLU A 76 1.48 3.21 5.80
CA GLU A 76 2.65 3.03 6.66
C GLU A 76 2.95 1.54 6.81
N TRP A 77 4.25 1.19 6.86
CA TRP A 77 4.73 -0.14 7.21
C TRP A 77 5.90 -0.05 8.16
N GLU A 78 5.93 -0.97 9.13
CA GLU A 78 7.09 -1.26 9.95
C GLU A 78 7.38 -2.76 9.87
N LEU A 79 8.63 -3.10 9.60
CA LEU A 79 9.11 -4.48 9.49
C LEU A 79 9.98 -4.77 10.70
N PHE A 80 9.67 -5.84 11.42
CA PHE A 80 10.40 -6.21 12.65
C PHE A 80 11.24 -7.47 12.45
N HIS A 81 10.74 -8.40 11.62
CA HIS A 81 11.45 -9.65 11.33
C HIS A 81 11.19 -10.08 9.88
N PRO A 82 12.20 -10.64 9.19
CA PRO A 82 12.02 -11.23 7.88
C PRO A 82 11.00 -12.37 7.89
N LEU A 83 10.34 -12.55 6.77
CA LEU A 83 9.32 -13.59 6.58
C LEU A 83 9.91 -14.82 5.89
N HIS A 84 9.39 -16.01 6.22
CA HIS A 84 9.81 -17.28 5.63
C HIS A 84 8.65 -17.96 4.92
N ALA A 85 8.95 -18.67 3.82
CA ALA A 85 7.98 -19.52 3.15
C ALA A 85 7.51 -20.64 4.09
N GLY A 86 6.21 -20.92 4.10
CA GLY A 86 5.59 -21.91 4.98
C GLY A 86 5.37 -21.44 6.43
N GLN A 87 5.85 -20.25 6.81
CA GLN A 87 5.66 -19.72 8.15
C GLN A 87 4.16 -19.52 8.42
N VAL A 88 3.71 -19.94 9.62
CA VAL A 88 2.37 -19.67 10.12
C VAL A 88 2.36 -18.31 10.81
N VAL A 89 1.40 -17.48 10.45
CA VAL A 89 1.26 -16.12 10.95
C VAL A 89 -0.17 -15.80 11.32
N THR A 90 -0.36 -14.89 12.27
CA THR A 90 -1.66 -14.35 12.63
C THR A 90 -1.70 -12.86 12.31
N SER A 91 -2.67 -12.43 11.51
CA SER A 91 -3.00 -11.02 11.29
C SER A 91 -4.17 -10.60 12.17
N ARG A 92 -4.13 -9.38 12.72
CA ARG A 92 -5.22 -8.76 13.45
C ARG A 92 -5.36 -7.30 13.02
N THR A 93 -6.59 -6.87 12.80
CA THR A 93 -6.92 -5.51 12.36
C THR A 93 -7.61 -4.74 13.48
N THR A 94 -7.15 -3.52 13.74
CA THR A 94 -7.74 -2.61 14.73
C THR A 94 -7.87 -1.21 14.11
N VAL A 95 -8.97 -0.51 14.36
CA VAL A 95 -9.09 0.91 14.03
C VAL A 95 -8.31 1.71 15.07
N VAL A 96 -7.26 2.40 14.64
CA VAL A 96 -6.33 3.10 15.56
C VAL A 96 -6.49 4.62 15.56
N ASP A 97 -7.11 5.19 14.51
CA ASP A 97 -7.33 6.62 14.44
C ASP A 97 -8.49 6.97 13.50
N ARG A 98 -9.09 8.14 13.73
CA ARG A 98 -10.05 8.81 12.86
C ARG A 98 -9.80 10.31 12.88
N TYR A 99 -9.76 10.94 11.70
CA TYR A 99 -9.59 12.38 11.62
C TYR A 99 -10.25 12.96 10.37
N ARG A 100 -10.49 14.27 10.40
CA ARG A 100 -11.02 15.01 9.25
C ARG A 100 -9.97 15.94 8.69
N LYS A 101 -9.83 15.96 7.37
CA LYS A 101 -8.93 16.88 6.67
C LYS A 101 -9.50 17.22 5.29
N ARG A 102 -9.61 18.52 4.98
CA ARG A 102 -10.05 19.04 3.67
C ARG A 102 -11.35 18.39 3.17
N ASN A 103 -12.41 18.44 3.97
CA ASN A 103 -13.72 17.83 3.68
C ASN A 103 -13.69 16.33 3.38
N ARG A 104 -12.71 15.61 3.87
CA ARG A 104 -12.65 14.15 3.85
C ARG A 104 -12.48 13.61 5.26
N ASP A 105 -13.22 12.59 5.56
CA ASP A 105 -13.03 11.79 6.76
C ASP A 105 -12.03 10.69 6.49
N TYR A 106 -11.17 10.42 7.47
CA TYR A 106 -10.16 9.38 7.39
C TYR A 106 -10.39 8.36 8.50
N VAL A 107 -10.28 7.10 8.14
CA VAL A 107 -10.19 5.97 9.07
C VAL A 107 -8.82 5.34 8.91
N VAL A 108 -8.12 5.13 10.01
CA VAL A 108 -6.83 4.48 10.03
C VAL A 108 -6.99 3.09 10.63
N ALA A 109 -6.82 2.07 9.79
CA ALA A 109 -6.79 0.67 10.20
C ALA A 109 -5.34 0.21 10.35
N GLU A 110 -5.01 -0.34 11.51
CA GLU A 110 -3.72 -0.99 11.76
C GLU A 110 -3.89 -2.50 11.62
N VAL A 111 -2.99 -3.12 10.87
CA VAL A 111 -2.84 -4.58 10.80
C VAL A 111 -1.53 -4.96 11.44
N LEU A 112 -1.58 -5.73 12.52
CA LEU A 112 -0.43 -6.35 13.14
C LEU A 112 -0.34 -7.81 12.71
N VAL A 113 0.83 -8.23 12.23
CA VAL A 113 1.14 -9.62 11.88
C VAL A 113 2.15 -10.16 12.86
N THR A 114 1.82 -11.30 13.49
CA THR A 114 2.68 -12.01 14.45
C THR A 114 2.95 -13.44 14.00
N ASP A 115 4.02 -14.05 14.51
CA ASP A 115 4.23 -15.49 14.38
C ASP A 115 3.43 -16.28 15.43
N ASP A 116 3.60 -17.60 15.43
CA ASP A 116 2.97 -18.55 16.36
C ASP A 116 3.44 -18.41 17.82
N HIS A 117 4.53 -17.67 18.07
CA HIS A 117 5.03 -17.29 19.39
C HIS A 117 4.58 -15.89 19.83
N GLY A 118 3.76 -15.20 19.03
CA GLY A 118 3.29 -13.84 19.30
C GLY A 118 4.35 -12.75 19.03
N ARG A 119 5.48 -13.09 18.40
CA ARG A 119 6.51 -12.14 18.01
C ARG A 119 6.03 -11.31 16.82
N TRP A 120 6.18 -10.00 16.91
CA TRP A 120 5.79 -9.07 15.85
C TRP A 120 6.66 -9.26 14.62
N LEU A 121 6.02 -9.47 13.49
CA LEU A 121 6.68 -9.59 12.19
C LEU A 121 6.56 -8.30 11.39
N GLN A 122 5.35 -7.77 11.31
CA GLN A 122 5.04 -6.54 10.57
C GLN A 122 3.88 -5.80 11.21
N ARG A 123 3.89 -4.48 11.06
CA ARG A 123 2.77 -3.61 11.36
C ARG A 123 2.51 -2.70 10.16
N SER A 124 1.28 -2.56 9.75
CA SER A 124 0.88 -1.62 8.70
C SER A 124 -0.26 -0.74 9.18
N ARG A 125 -0.29 0.52 8.73
CA ARG A 125 -1.41 1.44 8.92
C ARG A 125 -1.88 1.95 7.58
N THR A 126 -3.15 1.74 7.30
CA THR A 126 -3.81 2.16 6.07
C THR A 126 -4.74 3.30 6.36
N HIS A 127 -4.50 4.46 5.76
CA HIS A 127 -5.37 5.62 5.86
C HIS A 127 -6.33 5.62 4.67
N GLN A 128 -7.57 5.22 4.92
CA GLN A 128 -8.65 5.31 3.96
C GLN A 128 -9.38 6.62 4.15
N SER A 129 -9.62 7.36 3.07
CA SER A 129 -10.36 8.61 3.11
C SER A 129 -11.68 8.51 2.38
N PHE A 130 -12.69 9.16 2.92
CA PHE A 130 -14.06 9.22 2.41
C PHE A 130 -14.43 10.67 2.17
N LEU A 131 -15.36 10.91 1.24
CA LEU A 131 -15.98 12.22 1.15
C LEU A 131 -16.72 12.47 2.47
N ALA A 132 -16.45 13.60 3.12
CA ALA A 132 -17.24 14.03 4.26
C ALA A 132 -18.59 14.49 3.73
N GLU A 133 -19.64 13.73 4.01
CA GLU A 133 -21.00 14.01 3.55
C GLU A 133 -21.81 14.71 4.63
N ASP A 134 -22.70 15.60 4.16
CA ASP A 134 -23.93 15.93 4.88
C ASP A 134 -24.83 14.68 4.84
N PRO A 135 -25.30 14.15 5.99
CA PRO A 135 -26.19 13.00 5.99
C PRO A 135 -27.47 13.32 5.24
N GLY A 136 -27.60 12.87 4.01
CA GLY A 136 -28.77 13.12 3.16
C GLY A 136 -28.47 13.66 1.76
N ALA A 137 -27.22 14.03 1.45
CA ALA A 137 -26.84 14.40 0.10
C ALA A 137 -26.57 13.12 -0.73
N GLU A 138 -27.17 13.01 -1.91
CA GLU A 138 -26.73 12.03 -2.91
C GLU A 138 -25.27 12.24 -3.23
N MET A 139 -24.46 11.20 -3.12
CA MET A 139 -23.03 11.26 -3.41
C MET A 139 -22.81 11.44 -4.90
N VAL A 140 -22.77 12.68 -5.36
CA VAL A 140 -22.36 13.01 -6.72
C VAL A 140 -20.83 13.00 -6.74
N VAL A 141 -20.26 11.92 -7.27
CA VAL A 141 -18.85 11.92 -7.64
C VAL A 141 -18.70 12.81 -8.85
N ASP A 142 -18.33 14.07 -8.63
CA ASP A 142 -17.99 15.00 -9.71
C ASP A 142 -16.62 14.60 -10.29
N ARG A 143 -16.67 13.69 -11.24
CA ARG A 143 -15.48 13.16 -11.91
C ARG A 143 -14.79 14.19 -12.80
N ASP A 144 -15.47 15.22 -13.25
CA ASP A 144 -14.83 16.32 -13.96
C ASP A 144 -13.99 17.19 -13.01
N ARG A 145 -14.32 17.20 -11.72
CA ARG A 145 -13.45 17.74 -10.67
C ARG A 145 -12.30 16.81 -10.30
N GLU A 146 -12.46 15.49 -10.44
CA GLU A 146 -11.39 14.50 -10.22
C GLU A 146 -10.42 14.40 -11.40
N LYS A 147 -10.83 14.78 -12.59
CA LYS A 147 -9.96 14.99 -13.77
C LYS A 147 -9.07 16.24 -13.66
N ARG A 148 -8.84 16.75 -12.47
CA ARG A 148 -7.81 17.77 -12.29
C ARG A 148 -6.49 17.21 -12.78
N ALA A 149 -5.76 18.06 -13.53
CA ALA A 149 -4.39 17.77 -13.94
C ALA A 149 -3.64 17.08 -12.80
N ASP A 150 -2.91 16.02 -13.12
CA ASP A 150 -2.12 15.27 -12.17
C ASP A 150 -1.37 16.20 -11.23
N ARG A 151 -1.37 15.90 -9.95
CA ARG A 151 -0.70 16.72 -8.95
C ARG A 151 0.79 16.72 -9.26
N ARG A 152 1.34 17.90 -9.44
CA ARG A 152 2.79 18.06 -9.54
C ARG A 152 3.38 18.07 -8.13
N PHE A 153 4.48 17.35 -7.98
CA PHE A 153 5.27 17.31 -6.76
C PHE A 153 6.69 17.73 -7.08
N GLU A 154 7.24 18.59 -6.25
CA GLU A 154 8.67 18.84 -6.25
C GLU A 154 9.35 17.61 -5.66
N LEU A 155 10.17 16.96 -6.46
CA LEU A 155 10.96 15.82 -6.01
C LEU A 155 12.13 16.32 -5.17
N PRO A 156 12.65 15.50 -4.24
CA PRO A 156 13.80 15.88 -3.43
C PRO A 156 14.98 16.26 -4.31
N ASP A 157 15.45 17.51 -4.15
CA ASP A 157 16.65 18.04 -4.78
C ASP A 157 17.74 18.12 -3.70
N GLY A 158 18.83 17.38 -3.85
CA GLY A 158 19.91 17.31 -2.87
C GLY A 158 21.03 16.40 -3.32
N ASP A 159 22.19 16.48 -2.65
CA ASP A 159 23.42 15.75 -2.98
C ASP A 159 23.44 14.28 -2.49
N GLY A 160 22.30 13.75 -1.99
CA GLY A 160 22.20 12.37 -1.52
C GLY A 160 22.32 11.34 -2.64
N GLU A 161 22.72 10.13 -2.28
CA GLU A 161 22.80 8.98 -3.20
C GLU A 161 21.42 8.67 -3.79
N ASP A 162 21.34 8.58 -5.12
CA ASP A 162 20.15 8.16 -5.82
C ASP A 162 20.00 6.63 -5.76
N VAL A 163 18.79 6.17 -5.51
CA VAL A 163 18.42 4.76 -5.53
C VAL A 163 17.29 4.55 -6.52
N GLU A 164 17.45 3.62 -7.45
CA GLU A 164 16.50 3.41 -8.53
C GLU A 164 16.21 1.92 -8.76
N LEU A 165 14.97 1.64 -9.17
CA LEU A 165 14.56 0.37 -9.76
C LEU A 165 14.32 0.53 -11.26
N VAL A 166 14.58 -0.56 -11.98
CA VAL A 166 14.19 -0.68 -13.39
C VAL A 166 12.69 -0.44 -13.52
N PRO A 167 12.26 0.48 -14.42
CA PRO A 167 10.85 0.73 -14.65
C PRO A 167 10.08 -0.53 -15.04
N ARG A 168 8.83 -0.65 -14.57
CA ARG A 168 7.95 -1.78 -14.85
C ARG A 168 6.73 -1.30 -15.62
N ARG A 169 6.47 -1.91 -16.77
CA ARG A 169 5.22 -1.65 -17.51
C ARG A 169 4.10 -2.46 -16.89
N ILE A 170 3.10 -1.76 -16.42
CA ILE A 170 1.95 -2.40 -15.75
C ILE A 170 1.08 -3.09 -16.77
N THR A 171 0.77 -4.35 -16.55
CA THR A 171 -0.10 -5.15 -17.42
C THR A 171 -1.37 -5.56 -16.68
N HIS A 172 -2.43 -5.90 -17.42
CA HIS A 172 -3.65 -6.49 -16.86
C HIS A 172 -3.35 -7.78 -16.10
N ALA A 173 -2.44 -8.62 -16.62
CA ALA A 173 -2.01 -9.85 -15.95
C ALA A 173 -1.35 -9.58 -14.59
N MET A 174 -0.56 -8.52 -14.47
CA MET A 174 -0.02 -8.09 -13.17
C MET A 174 -1.14 -7.66 -12.21
N CYS A 175 -2.12 -6.91 -12.70
CA CYS A 175 -3.25 -6.48 -11.87
C CYS A 175 -4.10 -7.68 -11.39
N GLU A 176 -4.33 -8.66 -12.26
CA GLU A 176 -5.04 -9.89 -11.92
C GLU A 176 -4.27 -10.71 -10.86
N ALA A 177 -2.97 -10.91 -11.06
CA ALA A 177 -2.13 -11.62 -10.09
C ALA A 177 -2.06 -10.91 -8.75
N PHE A 178 -2.01 -9.57 -8.74
CA PHE A 178 -1.87 -8.77 -7.53
C PHE A 178 -3.17 -8.61 -6.75
N SER A 179 -4.28 -8.35 -7.42
CA SER A 179 -5.57 -7.96 -6.80
C SER A 179 -6.64 -9.05 -6.90
N GLY A 180 -6.38 -10.15 -7.63
CA GLY A 180 -7.26 -11.32 -7.71
C GLY A 180 -7.10 -12.29 -6.53
N PRO A 181 -7.72 -13.48 -6.58
CA PRO A 181 -8.52 -14.04 -7.70
C PRO A 181 -9.98 -13.54 -7.75
N VAL A 182 -10.45 -12.83 -6.73
CA VAL A 182 -11.83 -12.32 -6.72
C VAL A 182 -11.92 -11.10 -7.64
N LYS A 183 -12.88 -11.14 -8.57
CA LYS A 183 -13.16 -10.01 -9.47
C LYS A 183 -13.51 -8.74 -8.70
N ASN A 184 -12.87 -7.66 -9.09
CA ASN A 184 -13.08 -6.33 -8.53
C ASN A 184 -12.66 -5.28 -9.58
N TYR A 185 -12.84 -3.99 -9.30
CA TYR A 185 -12.52 -2.91 -10.25
C TYR A 185 -11.02 -2.74 -10.54
N HIS A 186 -10.14 -3.49 -9.86
CA HIS A 186 -8.71 -3.59 -10.16
C HIS A 186 -8.38 -4.73 -11.14
N THR A 187 -9.35 -5.63 -11.43
CA THR A 187 -9.12 -6.85 -12.23
C THR A 187 -10.17 -7.03 -13.33
N ASP A 188 -11.30 -6.32 -13.26
CA ASP A 188 -12.43 -6.48 -14.18
C ASP A 188 -12.86 -5.14 -14.76
N GLN A 189 -12.78 -5.00 -16.09
CA GLN A 189 -13.08 -3.75 -16.79
C GLN A 189 -14.55 -3.34 -16.70
N GLU A 190 -15.49 -4.29 -16.66
CA GLU A 190 -16.91 -3.97 -16.54
C GLU A 190 -17.22 -3.36 -15.18
N MET A 191 -16.65 -3.95 -14.12
CA MET A 191 -16.76 -3.40 -12.77
C MET A 191 -16.11 -2.02 -12.66
N ALA A 192 -14.96 -1.81 -13.29
CA ALA A 192 -14.29 -0.52 -13.32
C ALA A 192 -15.14 0.54 -14.06
N ARG A 193 -15.69 0.19 -15.23
CA ARG A 193 -16.57 1.08 -16.02
C ARG A 193 -17.88 1.39 -15.28
N ALA A 194 -18.45 0.43 -14.57
CA ALA A 194 -19.64 0.66 -13.73
C ALA A 194 -19.39 1.71 -12.62
N LEU A 195 -18.15 1.83 -12.16
CA LEU A 195 -17.68 2.90 -11.29
C LEU A 195 -17.25 4.17 -12.05
N GLY A 196 -17.33 4.15 -13.43
CA GLY A 196 -17.01 5.23 -14.40
C GLY A 196 -15.51 5.42 -14.61
N PHE A 197 -14.67 4.45 -14.33
CA PHE A 197 -13.29 4.46 -14.76
C PHE A 197 -13.17 4.06 -16.24
N PRO A 198 -12.20 4.59 -16.98
CA PRO A 198 -12.01 4.24 -18.40
C PRO A 198 -11.48 2.80 -18.57
N ASP A 199 -10.72 2.32 -17.61
CA ASP A 199 -10.13 0.97 -17.52
C ASP A 199 -10.04 0.55 -16.06
N ILE A 200 -9.54 -0.66 -15.78
CA ILE A 200 -9.23 -1.08 -14.41
C ILE A 200 -8.23 -0.09 -13.78
N VAL A 201 -8.43 0.21 -12.51
CA VAL A 201 -7.50 1.05 -11.75
C VAL A 201 -6.44 0.15 -11.14
N VAL A 202 -5.17 0.42 -11.35
CA VAL A 202 -4.09 -0.31 -10.69
C VAL A 202 -4.19 -0.10 -9.18
N GLN A 203 -4.17 -1.18 -8.40
CA GLN A 203 -4.23 -1.07 -6.95
C GLN A 203 -3.00 -0.31 -6.42
N GLY A 204 -3.20 0.79 -5.70
CA GLY A 204 -2.11 1.67 -5.26
C GLY A 204 -1.02 0.97 -4.44
N MET A 205 -1.37 -0.11 -3.74
CA MET A 205 -0.39 -0.95 -3.03
C MET A 205 0.66 -1.57 -3.95
N MET A 206 0.40 -1.76 -5.24
CA MET A 206 1.41 -2.25 -6.17
C MET A 206 2.61 -1.31 -6.24
N SER A 207 2.38 0.00 -6.32
CA SER A 207 3.45 1.01 -6.29
C SER A 207 4.14 1.08 -4.92
N VAL A 208 3.42 0.83 -3.82
CA VAL A 208 4.05 0.71 -2.48
C VAL A 208 4.98 -0.51 -2.44
N CYS A 209 4.59 -1.62 -3.06
CA CYS A 209 5.45 -2.80 -3.19
C CYS A 209 6.70 -2.52 -4.05
N PHE A 210 6.61 -1.64 -5.07
CA PHE A 210 7.79 -1.23 -5.84
C PHE A 210 8.78 -0.44 -4.98
N VAL A 211 8.29 0.43 -4.08
CA VAL A 211 9.15 1.11 -3.09
C VAL A 211 9.77 0.10 -2.12
N ALA A 212 9.03 -0.92 -1.67
CA ALA A 212 9.60 -1.96 -0.82
C ALA A 212 10.67 -2.79 -1.55
N ASP A 213 10.48 -3.06 -2.84
CA ASP A 213 11.50 -3.71 -3.68
C ASP A 213 12.75 -2.84 -3.83
N LEU A 214 12.60 -1.52 -4.02
CA LEU A 214 13.69 -0.55 -4.05
C LEU A 214 14.54 -0.63 -2.78
N MET A 215 13.87 -0.56 -1.64
CA MET A 215 14.52 -0.61 -0.33
C MET A 215 15.17 -1.98 -0.07
N THR A 216 14.52 -3.07 -0.49
CA THR A 216 15.10 -4.42 -0.39
C THR A 216 16.33 -4.56 -1.27
N LYS A 217 16.31 -4.03 -2.50
CA LYS A 217 17.48 -4.03 -3.40
C LYS A 217 18.68 -3.34 -2.77
N ARG A 218 18.48 -2.16 -2.16
CA ARG A 218 19.56 -1.34 -1.60
C ARG A 218 20.05 -1.84 -0.24
N TYR A 219 19.13 -2.24 0.66
CA TYR A 219 19.45 -2.52 2.06
C TYR A 219 19.31 -4.01 2.44
N GLY A 220 18.72 -4.84 1.58
CA GLY A 220 18.58 -6.29 1.81
C GLY A 220 17.90 -6.63 3.14
N VAL A 221 18.54 -7.51 3.92
CA VAL A 221 18.02 -7.96 5.23
C VAL A 221 17.84 -6.79 6.21
N GLY A 222 18.63 -5.72 6.10
CA GLY A 222 18.48 -4.51 6.91
C GLY A 222 17.09 -3.89 6.74
N PHE A 223 16.55 -3.84 5.52
CA PHE A 223 15.17 -3.42 5.28
C PHE A 223 14.17 -4.49 5.75
N LEU A 224 14.37 -5.76 5.38
CA LEU A 224 13.44 -6.84 5.72
C LEU A 224 13.22 -7.03 7.23
N SER A 225 14.19 -6.62 8.07
CA SER A 225 14.15 -6.81 9.54
C SER A 225 13.90 -5.54 10.35
N SER A 226 13.97 -4.37 9.75
CA SER A 226 13.85 -3.10 10.49
C SER A 226 13.36 -1.94 9.62
N GLY A 227 12.90 -2.26 8.41
CA GLY A 227 12.44 -1.28 7.44
C GLY A 227 11.20 -0.53 7.90
N LYS A 228 11.10 0.73 7.50
CA LYS A 228 9.90 1.55 7.65
C LYS A 228 9.56 2.20 6.32
N LEU A 229 8.26 2.33 6.05
CA LEU A 229 7.71 3.08 4.93
C LEU A 229 6.61 4.00 5.45
N ASP A 230 6.55 5.21 4.94
CA ASP A 230 5.44 6.15 5.11
C ASP A 230 5.23 6.87 3.79
N VAL A 231 4.23 6.43 3.04
CA VAL A 231 3.99 6.91 1.67
C VAL A 231 2.56 7.38 1.46
N ARG A 232 2.39 8.38 0.62
CA ARG A 232 1.09 8.91 0.18
C ARG A 232 0.86 8.56 -1.27
N LEU A 233 -0.35 8.11 -1.57
CA LEU A 233 -0.79 7.84 -2.92
C LEU A 233 -1.40 9.13 -3.48
N VAL A 234 -0.88 9.60 -4.61
CA VAL A 234 -1.17 10.98 -5.07
C VAL A 234 -1.78 11.05 -6.45
N ASN A 235 -1.41 10.13 -7.35
CA ASN A 235 -2.01 10.00 -8.68
C ASN A 235 -2.29 8.55 -9.04
N VAL A 236 -3.26 8.35 -9.93
CA VAL A 236 -3.70 7.03 -10.38
C VAL A 236 -2.70 6.42 -11.36
N VAL A 237 -2.55 5.12 -11.29
CA VAL A 237 -1.80 4.30 -12.26
C VAL A 237 -2.78 3.48 -13.08
N TRP A 238 -2.53 3.37 -14.38
CA TRP A 238 -3.34 2.60 -15.32
C TRP A 238 -2.54 1.44 -15.92
N PRO A 239 -3.18 0.38 -16.37
CA PRO A 239 -2.51 -0.59 -17.24
C PRO A 239 -1.92 0.11 -18.47
N GLY A 240 -0.70 -0.27 -18.83
CA GLY A 240 0.08 0.39 -19.88
C GLY A 240 1.07 1.43 -19.36
N ASP A 241 0.87 2.01 -18.20
CA ASP A 241 1.85 2.94 -17.60
C ASP A 241 3.19 2.22 -17.35
N LEU A 242 4.28 2.91 -17.62
CA LEU A 242 5.62 2.51 -17.22
C LEU A 242 5.96 3.25 -15.92
N VAL A 243 6.14 2.52 -14.83
CA VAL A 243 6.32 3.07 -13.48
C VAL A 243 7.68 2.66 -12.91
N ALA A 244 8.44 3.63 -12.41
CA ALA A 244 9.70 3.43 -11.69
C ALA A 244 9.57 3.82 -10.23
N ALA A 245 10.10 3.00 -9.32
CA ALA A 245 10.36 3.41 -7.94
C ALA A 245 11.75 4.02 -7.86
N GLN A 246 11.85 5.17 -7.23
CA GLN A 246 13.07 5.95 -7.08
C GLN A 246 13.18 6.45 -5.64
N GLY A 247 14.38 6.81 -5.23
CA GLY A 247 14.62 7.39 -3.93
C GLY A 247 15.93 8.15 -3.89
N LYS A 248 16.06 8.99 -2.86
CA LYS A 248 17.27 9.73 -2.55
C LYS A 248 17.60 9.56 -1.06
N VAL A 249 18.81 9.12 -0.76
CA VAL A 249 19.27 9.00 0.63
C VAL A 249 19.40 10.41 1.21
N ARG A 250 18.58 10.72 2.22
CA ARG A 250 18.57 12.04 2.84
C ARG A 250 19.63 12.19 3.92
N ASP A 251 19.75 11.20 4.77
CA ASP A 251 20.72 11.14 5.85
C ASP A 251 20.94 9.70 6.32
N VAL A 252 22.06 9.50 7.04
CA VAL A 252 22.40 8.27 7.74
C VAL A 252 22.72 8.61 9.18
N VAL A 253 21.98 8.06 10.13
CA VAL A 253 22.11 8.37 11.55
C VAL A 253 22.49 7.14 12.36
N ALA A 254 23.24 7.34 13.44
CA ALA A 254 23.57 6.26 14.36
C ALA A 254 22.33 5.78 15.12
N GLU A 255 22.11 4.47 15.16
CA GLU A 255 21.07 3.79 15.93
C GLU A 255 21.69 2.65 16.75
N GLY A 256 22.09 2.95 17.97
CA GLY A 256 22.89 2.05 18.80
C GLY A 256 24.25 1.76 18.15
N SER A 257 24.54 0.47 17.89
CA SER A 257 25.77 0.02 17.20
C SER A 257 25.64 -0.03 15.67
N ARG A 258 24.50 0.39 15.11
CA ARG A 258 24.18 0.34 13.68
C ARG A 258 23.95 1.72 13.14
N GLN A 259 23.77 1.80 11.82
CA GLN A 259 23.39 3.03 11.14
C GLN A 259 22.04 2.83 10.45
N ARG A 260 21.17 3.82 10.55
CA ARG A 260 19.89 3.88 9.84
C ARG A 260 19.95 4.91 8.74
N ALA A 261 19.75 4.47 7.52
CA ALA A 261 19.54 5.35 6.38
C ALA A 261 18.08 5.80 6.32
N HIS A 262 17.86 7.08 6.10
CA HIS A 262 16.57 7.67 5.77
C HIS A 262 16.56 8.07 4.29
N VAL A 263 15.53 7.66 3.59
CA VAL A 263 15.41 7.80 2.14
C VAL A 263 14.10 8.49 1.82
N ASP A 264 14.14 9.56 1.06
CA ASP A 264 12.97 10.10 0.40
C ASP A 264 12.66 9.21 -0.80
N VAL A 265 11.41 8.74 -0.93
CA VAL A 265 11.01 7.76 -1.93
C VAL A 265 9.81 8.24 -2.73
N TRP A 266 9.77 7.86 -4.01
CA TRP A 266 8.63 8.14 -4.89
C TRP A 266 8.48 7.06 -5.97
N CYS A 267 7.31 7.01 -6.58
CA CYS A 267 7.11 6.34 -7.86
C CYS A 267 6.69 7.37 -8.89
N ALA A 268 7.25 7.27 -10.08
CA ALA A 268 6.91 8.14 -11.21
C ALA A 268 6.63 7.32 -12.47
N LYS A 269 5.74 7.84 -13.33
CA LYS A 269 5.51 7.35 -14.68
C LYS A 269 6.58 7.90 -15.63
N GLU A 270 6.65 7.35 -16.86
CA GLU A 270 7.61 7.82 -17.88
C GLU A 270 7.41 9.28 -18.30
N ASP A 271 6.19 9.83 -18.14
CA ASP A 271 5.88 11.24 -18.40
C ASP A 271 6.24 12.18 -17.22
N GLY A 272 6.82 11.64 -16.14
CA GLY A 272 7.16 12.38 -14.93
C GLY A 272 6.02 12.51 -13.93
N THR A 273 4.83 11.99 -14.21
CA THR A 273 3.71 12.00 -13.24
C THR A 273 4.06 11.16 -12.02
N VAL A 274 4.18 11.81 -10.87
CA VAL A 274 4.45 11.15 -9.58
C VAL A 274 3.19 10.48 -9.04
N THR A 275 3.27 9.20 -8.73
CA THR A 275 2.11 8.39 -8.26
C THR A 275 2.14 8.12 -6.77
N ILE A 276 3.33 8.05 -6.19
CA ILE A 276 3.59 7.92 -4.74
C ILE A 276 4.70 8.87 -4.34
N VAL A 277 4.60 9.44 -3.14
CA VAL A 277 5.67 10.19 -2.46
C VAL A 277 5.71 9.82 -0.99
N GLY A 278 6.88 9.83 -0.40
CA GLY A 278 7.03 9.60 1.04
C GLY A 278 8.45 9.38 1.48
N THR A 279 8.58 8.68 2.59
CA THR A 279 9.87 8.36 3.21
C THR A 279 9.98 6.88 3.51
N ALA A 280 11.19 6.38 3.49
CA ALA A 280 11.55 5.05 3.92
C ALA A 280 12.78 5.09 4.82
N SER A 281 13.00 4.04 5.60
CA SER A 281 14.26 3.87 6.30
C SER A 281 14.62 2.40 6.47
N ALA A 282 15.91 2.13 6.60
CA ALA A 282 16.43 0.79 6.86
C ALA A 282 17.74 0.87 7.63
N ILE A 283 18.08 -0.20 8.33
CA ILE A 283 19.43 -0.36 8.88
C ILE A 283 20.39 -0.67 7.72
N GLU A 284 21.50 0.05 7.65
CA GLU A 284 22.59 -0.30 6.74
C GLU A 284 23.25 -1.63 7.13
N ARG A 285 23.82 -2.32 6.13
CA ARG A 285 24.55 -3.59 6.34
C ARG A 285 25.91 -3.37 6.99
#